data_58cde5103b9f86e5cab8e67940fbcd5b
#
_entry.id   58cde5103b9f86e5cab8e67940fbcd5b
#
_cell.length_a   1.000
_cell.length_b   1.000
_cell.length_c   1.000
_cell.angle_alpha   90.00
_cell.angle_beta   90.00
_cell.angle_gamma   90.00
#
_symmetry.space_group_name_H-M   'P 1'
#
loop_
_entity.id
_entity.type
_entity.pdbx_description
1 polymer ?
#
loop_
_entity_poly.entity_id
_entity_poly.type
_entity_poly.pdbx_seq_one_letter_code
_entity_poly.pdbx_strand_id
1 'polypeptide(L)'
;MADAHKLIDTILSDPRLTNSRAFSGKMYEDEPILRTGSQMKSYLPQRYRDMKALARPIHDGFEYRRPSETELFVMQARFMEEWEDDFPFCGSFERYYPTYSMMNDSQLRGYFSWRTRVRHGQVEKTSLSFAFVYIYELINCVGASTPNECFDLLYNFWVKYRELDPEIDRYVKTWLRDFVIYHNLSPALIERFEDTSFEQALIVVRCAEGVAGTAAQNTFSKEELFKALCRLSSYRIEKSRFAQEYPEDIRQVACDCYFALCLHCAKRRKKGLMDSWFGSRSVSSHVMFPAAVFCESGPHSDCLYRVNDAHAYSCRNGRWSGLRNYRTAARNVELGAMFATVDRLMRLSVGYGHPLKEYELPKYLHKIVDASVSSWSASRQEAERRRVSIDRAQLAGIRSRSAVTREQLLIEEERLEDAQLVEEEQFIFDRSDHCLEQNEPFEDSALGDPAVADSCKAEVDSSAESASVSASDVVKTKPMSELPYGLSPIEFSYLRAMIADNADAARLSEVDSQDLIIDSINEKLFELLGDIAIEFVEGEPKLIEDYRDDLKGALDL
;
A
#
# COMPACT_ATOMS: atom_id res chain seq x y z
N MET A 1 -77.88 -14.57 13.22
CA MET A 1 -76.43 -14.53 13.62
C MET A 1 -75.65 -15.75 13.11
N ALA A 2 -76.22 -16.96 13.11
CA ALA A 2 -75.51 -18.16 12.65
C ALA A 2 -75.12 -18.11 11.14
N ASP A 3 -75.89 -17.43 10.30
CA ASP A 3 -75.57 -17.30 8.84
C ASP A 3 -74.44 -16.33 8.54
N ALA A 4 -74.27 -15.30 9.39
CA ALA A 4 -73.18 -14.35 9.24
C ALA A 4 -71.79 -14.96 9.57
N HIS A 5 -71.74 -15.82 10.60
CA HIS A 5 -70.54 -16.55 10.95
C HIS A 5 -70.12 -17.55 9.85
N LYS A 6 -71.10 -18.30 9.30
CA LYS A 6 -70.82 -19.20 8.18
C LYS A 6 -70.31 -18.47 6.94
N LEU A 7 -70.84 -17.30 6.66
CA LEU A 7 -70.39 -16.48 5.53
C LEU A 7 -68.95 -15.97 5.75
N ILE A 8 -68.63 -15.52 6.97
CA ILE A 8 -67.28 -15.09 7.36
C ILE A 8 -66.30 -16.26 7.28
N ASP A 9 -66.69 -17.44 7.81
CA ASP A 9 -65.83 -18.64 7.70
C ASP A 9 -65.62 -19.10 6.27
N THR A 10 -66.62 -18.95 5.39
CA THR A 10 -66.51 -19.26 3.96
C THR A 10 -65.57 -18.26 3.26
N ILE A 11 -65.64 -17.00 3.58
CA ILE A 11 -64.76 -15.95 3.04
C ILE A 11 -63.32 -16.14 3.51
N LEU A 12 -63.11 -16.44 4.80
CA LEU A 12 -61.79 -16.68 5.38
C LEU A 12 -61.13 -17.98 4.93
N SER A 13 -61.93 -18.97 4.47
CA SER A 13 -61.45 -20.25 3.96
C SER A 13 -61.20 -20.25 2.46
N ASP A 14 -61.57 -19.23 1.69
CA ASP A 14 -61.33 -19.15 0.27
C ASP A 14 -59.83 -18.85 -0.03
N PRO A 15 -59.06 -19.77 -0.66
CA PRO A 15 -57.66 -19.57 -0.95
C PRO A 15 -57.36 -18.36 -1.86
N ARG A 16 -58.35 -17.93 -2.64
CA ARG A 16 -58.24 -16.76 -3.54
C ARG A 16 -58.29 -15.45 -2.75
N LEU A 17 -58.99 -15.42 -1.66
CA LEU A 17 -59.11 -14.27 -0.80
C LEU A 17 -57.98 -14.24 0.24
N THR A 18 -57.60 -15.35 0.85
CA THR A 18 -56.49 -15.44 1.81
C THR A 18 -55.13 -15.18 1.18
N ASN A 19 -54.94 -15.48 -0.12
CA ASN A 19 -53.73 -15.18 -0.87
C ASN A 19 -53.75 -13.79 -1.53
N SER A 20 -54.85 -13.04 -1.44
CA SER A 20 -54.89 -11.67 -1.95
C SER A 20 -54.05 -10.71 -1.07
N ARG A 21 -53.42 -9.73 -1.68
CA ARG A 21 -52.65 -8.68 -0.94
C ARG A 21 -53.48 -7.97 0.15
N ALA A 22 -54.80 -7.94 -0.02
CA ALA A 22 -55.74 -7.34 0.95
C ALA A 22 -55.90 -8.17 2.20
N PHE A 23 -55.68 -9.49 2.13
CA PHE A 23 -55.83 -10.44 3.24
C PHE A 23 -54.48 -11.09 3.63
N SER A 24 -53.34 -10.54 3.14
CA SER A 24 -52.05 -11.03 3.61
C SER A 24 -51.91 -10.85 5.10
N GLY A 25 -51.54 -11.90 5.83
CA GLY A 25 -51.52 -11.95 7.30
C GLY A 25 -50.71 -10.86 8.00
N LYS A 26 -49.98 -10.08 7.26
CA LYS A 26 -49.28 -8.87 7.77
C LYS A 26 -50.21 -7.71 8.12
N MET A 27 -51.45 -7.71 7.60
CA MET A 27 -52.46 -6.65 7.90
C MET A 27 -53.19 -6.85 9.22
N TYR A 28 -53.10 -8.06 9.78
CA TYR A 28 -53.87 -8.45 10.99
C TYR A 28 -52.98 -9.08 12.05
N GLU A 29 -51.67 -8.78 12.08
CA GLU A 29 -50.85 -9.12 13.23
C GLU A 29 -51.42 -8.37 14.43
N ASP A 30 -51.73 -9.10 15.50
CA ASP A 30 -52.17 -8.54 16.77
C ASP A 30 -51.14 -7.54 17.28
N GLU A 31 -51.38 -6.26 17.00
CA GLU A 31 -50.59 -5.19 17.61
C GLU A 31 -51.08 -5.02 19.05
N PRO A 32 -50.18 -4.96 20.06
CA PRO A 32 -50.59 -4.74 21.42
C PRO A 32 -51.45 -3.48 21.55
N ILE A 33 -52.63 -3.60 22.18
CA ILE A 33 -53.60 -2.50 22.38
C ILE A 33 -52.95 -1.29 23.12
N LEU A 34 -51.82 -1.51 23.80
CA LEU A 34 -51.08 -0.50 24.53
C LEU A 34 -50.06 0.29 23.69
N ARG A 35 -50.00 0.06 22.39
CA ARG A 35 -49.15 0.91 21.53
C ARG A 35 -49.81 2.26 21.27
N THR A 36 -49.01 3.32 21.33
CA THR A 36 -49.49 4.66 20.94
C THR A 36 -49.78 4.69 19.45
N GLY A 37 -50.66 5.58 19.01
CA GLY A 37 -50.97 5.74 17.58
C GLY A 37 -49.72 5.97 16.70
N SER A 38 -48.72 6.64 17.27
CA SER A 38 -47.43 6.88 16.62
C SER A 38 -46.60 5.60 16.33
N GLN A 39 -46.85 4.53 17.13
CA GLN A 39 -46.16 3.24 16.98
C GLN A 39 -46.89 2.25 16.07
N MET A 40 -48.06 2.59 15.57
CA MET A 40 -48.82 1.72 14.66
C MET A 40 -48.20 1.72 13.25
N LYS A 41 -48.09 0.53 12.61
CA LYS A 41 -47.51 0.36 11.27
C LYS A 41 -48.21 1.20 10.19
N SER A 42 -49.51 1.40 10.33
CA SER A 42 -50.32 2.18 9.38
C SER A 42 -50.29 3.71 9.61
N TYR A 43 -49.72 4.15 10.75
CA TYR A 43 -49.67 5.58 11.08
C TYR A 43 -48.39 6.23 10.51
N LEU A 44 -48.59 7.25 9.69
CA LEU A 44 -47.51 8.12 9.25
C LEU A 44 -47.70 9.52 9.87
N PRO A 45 -46.84 9.95 10.80
CA PRO A 45 -46.88 11.29 11.37
C PRO A 45 -46.86 12.39 10.32
N GLN A 46 -47.50 13.53 10.62
CA GLN A 46 -47.62 14.65 9.67
C GLN A 46 -46.24 15.14 9.17
N ARG A 47 -45.22 15.17 10.04
CA ARG A 47 -43.85 15.56 9.69
C ARG A 47 -43.29 14.79 8.49
N TYR A 48 -43.54 13.47 8.40
CA TYR A 48 -43.12 12.66 7.25
C TYR A 48 -43.88 13.00 5.97
N ARG A 49 -45.18 13.35 6.09
CA ARG A 49 -45.98 13.78 4.93
C ARG A 49 -45.45 15.11 4.38
N ASP A 50 -45.10 16.05 5.26
CA ASP A 50 -44.52 17.32 4.91
C ASP A 50 -43.13 17.15 4.28
N MET A 51 -42.28 16.25 4.84
CA MET A 51 -41.02 15.88 4.25
C MET A 51 -41.17 15.32 2.82
N LYS A 52 -42.14 14.42 2.61
CA LYS A 52 -42.44 13.88 1.27
C LYS A 52 -42.97 14.96 0.32
N ALA A 53 -43.67 15.97 0.83
CA ALA A 53 -44.17 17.08 0.04
C ALA A 53 -43.07 17.98 -0.54
N LEU A 54 -41.84 17.94 0.01
CA LEU A 54 -40.68 18.65 -0.54
C LEU A 54 -40.28 18.17 -1.95
N ALA A 55 -40.71 16.99 -2.35
CA ALA A 55 -40.53 16.47 -3.71
C ALA A 55 -41.37 17.20 -4.79
N ARG A 56 -42.29 18.10 -4.38
CA ARG A 56 -43.11 18.85 -5.30
C ARG A 56 -42.26 19.87 -6.08
N PRO A 57 -42.66 20.20 -7.32
CA PRO A 57 -41.95 21.22 -8.08
C PRO A 57 -41.86 22.53 -7.33
N ILE A 58 -40.69 23.15 -7.35
CA ILE A 58 -40.41 24.47 -6.77
C ILE A 58 -40.62 25.50 -7.87
N HIS A 59 -41.33 26.60 -7.57
CA HIS A 59 -41.49 27.75 -8.46
C HIS A 59 -40.41 28.77 -8.12
N ASP A 60 -39.46 29.00 -9.01
CA ASP A 60 -38.38 29.98 -8.79
C ASP A 60 -38.63 31.35 -9.38
N GLY A 61 -39.89 31.65 -9.66
CA GLY A 61 -40.33 32.93 -10.23
C GLY A 61 -40.55 32.92 -11.75
N PHE A 62 -39.97 32.00 -12.49
CA PHE A 62 -40.09 31.87 -13.94
C PHE A 62 -40.51 30.46 -14.38
N GLU A 63 -39.97 29.42 -13.78
CA GLU A 63 -40.24 28.03 -14.17
C GLU A 63 -40.50 27.10 -12.97
N TYR A 64 -41.23 26.02 -13.20
CA TYR A 64 -41.39 24.94 -12.23
C TYR A 64 -40.24 23.97 -12.40
N ARG A 65 -39.31 23.94 -11.42
CA ARG A 65 -38.19 23.00 -11.38
C ARG A 65 -38.44 21.95 -10.31
N ARG A 66 -38.22 20.69 -10.65
CA ARG A 66 -38.12 19.63 -9.64
C ARG A 66 -36.70 19.59 -9.08
N PRO A 67 -36.53 19.47 -7.76
CA PRO A 67 -35.21 19.27 -7.20
C PRO A 67 -34.61 17.97 -7.75
N SER A 68 -33.31 17.94 -7.97
CA SER A 68 -32.59 16.69 -8.25
C SER A 68 -32.73 15.74 -7.07
N GLU A 69 -32.44 14.45 -7.27
CA GLU A 69 -32.55 13.47 -6.18
C GLU A 69 -31.60 13.78 -5.01
N THR A 70 -30.38 14.23 -5.30
CA THR A 70 -29.39 14.65 -4.29
C THR A 70 -29.84 15.92 -3.56
N GLU A 71 -30.36 16.91 -4.27
CA GLU A 71 -30.89 18.14 -3.68
C GLU A 71 -32.11 17.84 -2.80
N LEU A 72 -33.04 17.00 -3.29
CA LEU A 72 -34.21 16.55 -2.51
C LEU A 72 -33.79 15.85 -1.23
N PHE A 73 -32.80 14.95 -1.31
CA PHE A 73 -32.29 14.25 -0.16
C PHE A 73 -31.81 15.22 0.92
N VAL A 74 -31.01 16.22 0.54
CA VAL A 74 -30.49 17.19 1.51
C VAL A 74 -31.59 18.08 2.08
N MET A 75 -32.55 18.50 1.25
CA MET A 75 -33.72 19.26 1.73
C MET A 75 -34.52 18.46 2.74
N GLN A 76 -34.77 17.18 2.47
CA GLN A 76 -35.49 16.28 3.38
C GLN A 76 -34.69 16.01 4.65
N ALA A 77 -33.38 15.79 4.54
CA ALA A 77 -32.51 15.56 5.68
C ALA A 77 -32.49 16.76 6.64
N ARG A 78 -32.32 17.96 6.11
CA ARG A 78 -32.38 19.21 6.91
C ARG A 78 -33.75 19.44 7.54
N PHE A 79 -34.82 19.21 6.79
CA PHE A 79 -36.18 19.32 7.33
C PHE A 79 -36.42 18.34 8.50
N MET A 80 -35.82 17.17 8.45
CA MET A 80 -35.94 16.12 9.48
C MET A 80 -34.78 16.12 10.49
N GLU A 81 -33.94 17.13 10.48
CA GLU A 81 -32.68 17.14 11.24
C GLU A 81 -32.89 16.82 12.74
N GLU A 82 -33.84 17.51 13.37
CA GLU A 82 -34.15 17.34 14.81
C GLU A 82 -35.23 16.30 15.10
N TRP A 83 -35.73 15.64 14.03
CA TRP A 83 -36.84 14.70 14.21
C TRP A 83 -36.38 13.40 14.86
N GLU A 84 -37.09 12.96 15.88
CA GLU A 84 -36.92 11.70 16.55
C GLU A 84 -38.16 10.82 16.38
N ASP A 85 -38.02 9.51 16.29
CA ASP A 85 -39.07 8.51 16.22
C ASP A 85 -38.71 7.31 17.13
N ASP A 86 -39.72 6.59 17.63
CA ASP A 86 -39.59 5.40 18.47
C ASP A 86 -40.26 4.17 17.86
N PHE A 87 -40.53 4.21 16.54
CA PHE A 87 -41.25 3.17 15.83
C PHE A 87 -40.48 1.82 15.85
N PRO A 88 -41.09 0.73 16.34
CA PRO A 88 -40.48 -0.59 16.32
C PRO A 88 -40.47 -1.15 14.88
N PHE A 89 -39.32 -1.15 14.27
CA PHE A 89 -39.12 -1.64 12.90
C PHE A 89 -38.41 -2.99 12.92
N CYS A 90 -39.04 -3.99 12.30
CA CYS A 90 -38.46 -5.31 12.06
C CYS A 90 -38.51 -5.57 10.54
N GLY A 91 -37.45 -5.24 9.83
CA GLY A 91 -37.39 -5.42 8.38
C GLY A 91 -36.03 -5.03 7.84
N SER A 92 -35.81 -5.24 6.54
CA SER A 92 -34.61 -4.82 5.83
C SER A 92 -34.90 -3.70 4.84
N PHE A 93 -33.88 -2.92 4.53
CA PHE A 93 -33.87 -1.95 3.45
C PHE A 93 -32.55 -2.05 2.74
N GLU A 94 -32.55 -2.54 1.50
CA GLU A 94 -31.35 -2.75 0.70
C GLU A 94 -31.54 -2.07 -0.64
N ARG A 95 -30.73 -1.07 -0.93
CA ARG A 95 -30.72 -0.30 -2.18
C ARG A 95 -29.31 0.16 -2.50
N TYR A 96 -29.04 0.24 -3.77
CA TYR A 96 -27.87 0.92 -4.30
C TYR A 96 -28.17 2.44 -4.32
N TYR A 97 -27.30 3.30 -3.79
CA TYR A 97 -27.58 4.74 -3.58
C TYR A 97 -28.88 5.03 -2.78
N PRO A 98 -28.96 4.54 -1.54
CA PRO A 98 -30.19 4.66 -0.76
C PRO A 98 -30.53 6.12 -0.42
N THR A 99 -31.79 6.51 -0.64
CA THR A 99 -32.36 7.80 -0.25
C THR A 99 -33.70 7.62 0.45
N TYR A 100 -34.24 8.68 1.08
CA TYR A 100 -35.55 8.60 1.74
C TYR A 100 -36.69 8.31 0.77
N SER A 101 -36.59 8.77 -0.48
CA SER A 101 -37.61 8.56 -1.49
C SER A 101 -37.77 7.07 -1.89
N MET A 102 -36.75 6.26 -1.65
CA MET A 102 -36.77 4.82 -1.92
C MET A 102 -37.36 4.00 -0.76
N MET A 103 -37.62 4.61 0.38
CA MET A 103 -38.17 3.96 1.57
C MET A 103 -39.70 3.97 1.56
N ASN A 104 -40.31 2.84 1.90
CA ASN A 104 -41.72 2.83 2.27
C ASN A 104 -41.93 3.48 3.66
N ASP A 105 -43.20 3.68 4.06
CA ASP A 105 -43.52 4.40 5.30
C ASP A 105 -42.95 3.72 6.56
N SER A 106 -42.98 2.40 6.62
CA SER A 106 -42.42 1.65 7.74
C SER A 106 -40.90 1.68 7.76
N GLN A 107 -40.25 1.57 6.59
CA GLN A 107 -38.79 1.69 6.47
C GLN A 107 -38.32 3.09 6.85
N LEU A 108 -39.04 4.12 6.41
CA LEU A 108 -38.73 5.50 6.73
C LEU A 108 -38.79 5.76 8.24
N ARG A 109 -39.88 5.35 8.90
CA ARG A 109 -40.02 5.44 10.36
C ARG A 109 -38.94 4.61 11.07
N GLY A 110 -38.68 3.39 10.58
CA GLY A 110 -37.64 2.51 11.08
C GLY A 110 -36.26 3.14 11.04
N TYR A 111 -35.93 3.81 9.92
CA TYR A 111 -34.70 4.56 9.77
C TYR A 111 -34.56 5.65 10.83
N PHE A 112 -35.57 6.52 10.97
CA PHE A 112 -35.50 7.62 11.94
C PHE A 112 -35.45 7.13 13.38
N SER A 113 -36.15 6.04 13.73
CA SER A 113 -36.05 5.41 15.04
C SER A 113 -34.64 4.85 15.31
N TRP A 114 -34.04 4.19 14.34
CA TRP A 114 -32.65 3.74 14.42
C TRP A 114 -31.68 4.93 14.51
N ARG A 115 -31.85 5.97 13.66
CA ARG A 115 -31.04 7.20 13.70
C ARG A 115 -31.12 7.89 15.07
N THR A 116 -32.29 7.96 15.67
CA THR A 116 -32.48 8.51 17.03
C THR A 116 -31.60 7.77 18.03
N ARG A 117 -31.63 6.42 18.02
CA ARG A 117 -30.76 5.63 18.91
C ARG A 117 -29.28 5.86 18.65
N VAL A 118 -28.87 5.93 17.37
CA VAL A 118 -27.48 6.23 17.00
C VAL A 118 -27.03 7.59 17.54
N ARG A 119 -27.85 8.62 17.41
CA ARG A 119 -27.56 9.97 17.94
C ARG A 119 -27.47 10.00 19.46
N HIS A 120 -28.21 9.14 20.16
CA HIS A 120 -28.08 8.92 21.60
C HIS A 120 -26.91 7.97 21.97
N GLY A 121 -26.06 7.62 21.01
CA GLY A 121 -24.85 6.83 21.23
C GLY A 121 -25.00 5.30 21.14
N GLN A 122 -26.21 4.81 20.88
CA GLN A 122 -26.54 3.39 20.73
C GLN A 122 -26.42 2.98 19.25
N VAL A 123 -25.21 2.57 18.83
CA VAL A 123 -24.97 2.09 17.48
C VAL A 123 -25.29 0.60 17.42
N GLU A 124 -26.36 0.25 16.72
CA GLU A 124 -26.83 -1.12 16.52
C GLU A 124 -26.65 -1.53 15.05
N LYS A 125 -26.40 -2.83 14.80
CA LYS A 125 -26.32 -3.36 13.44
C LYS A 125 -27.66 -3.18 12.74
N THR A 126 -27.61 -2.61 11.54
CA THR A 126 -28.76 -2.45 10.64
C THR A 126 -28.34 -2.79 9.21
N SER A 127 -29.21 -2.62 8.22
CA SER A 127 -28.79 -2.75 6.82
C SER A 127 -27.78 -1.67 6.45
N LEU A 128 -26.79 -2.00 5.62
CA LEU A 128 -25.82 -1.03 5.14
C LEU A 128 -26.47 0.19 4.48
N SER A 129 -27.64 0.00 3.84
CA SER A 129 -28.38 1.11 3.24
C SER A 129 -28.84 2.14 4.27
N PHE A 130 -29.28 1.75 5.45
CA PHE A 130 -29.59 2.70 6.53
C PHE A 130 -28.32 3.41 7.03
N ALA A 131 -27.24 2.65 7.21
CA ALA A 131 -25.96 3.22 7.62
C ALA A 131 -25.46 4.26 6.60
N PHE A 132 -25.57 3.97 5.29
CA PHE A 132 -25.19 4.91 4.25
C PHE A 132 -26.07 6.16 4.21
N VAL A 133 -27.38 6.05 4.39
CA VAL A 133 -28.26 7.23 4.47
C VAL A 133 -27.83 8.15 5.63
N TYR A 134 -27.49 7.60 6.78
CA TYR A 134 -26.99 8.39 7.92
C TYR A 134 -25.63 9.04 7.61
N ILE A 135 -24.74 8.33 6.97
CA ILE A 135 -23.46 8.88 6.52
C ILE A 135 -23.68 10.00 5.50
N TYR A 136 -24.65 9.86 4.57
CA TYR A 136 -24.97 10.90 3.62
C TYR A 136 -25.55 12.16 4.29
N GLU A 137 -26.33 12.01 5.37
CA GLU A 137 -26.72 13.18 6.20
C GLU A 137 -25.46 13.92 6.68
N LEU A 138 -24.50 13.19 7.30
CA LEU A 138 -23.30 13.78 7.88
C LEU A 138 -22.34 14.37 6.82
N ILE A 139 -22.18 13.72 5.67
CA ILE A 139 -21.38 14.24 4.55
C ILE A 139 -21.94 15.58 4.04
N ASN A 140 -23.29 15.73 4.05
CA ASN A 140 -23.95 16.97 3.67
C ASN A 140 -24.12 17.96 4.85
N CYS A 141 -23.37 17.76 5.92
CA CYS A 141 -23.39 18.58 7.13
C CYS A 141 -24.81 18.75 7.72
N VAL A 142 -25.53 17.64 7.85
CA VAL A 142 -26.83 17.58 8.54
C VAL A 142 -26.63 16.90 9.89
N GLY A 143 -27.06 17.55 10.96
CA GLY A 143 -27.01 17.04 12.32
C GLY A 143 -25.88 17.60 13.18
N ALA A 144 -25.15 18.61 12.69
CA ALA A 144 -24.18 19.37 13.47
C ALA A 144 -23.99 20.78 12.90
N SER A 145 -23.52 21.68 13.75
CA SER A 145 -23.41 23.11 13.41
C SER A 145 -22.14 23.45 12.61
N THR A 146 -21.11 22.63 12.73
CA THR A 146 -19.81 22.88 12.10
C THR A 146 -19.29 21.65 11.34
N PRO A 147 -18.49 21.82 10.30
CA PRO A 147 -17.86 20.69 9.62
C PRO A 147 -16.97 19.81 10.53
N ASN A 148 -16.30 20.40 11.53
CA ASN A 148 -15.53 19.61 12.50
C ASN A 148 -16.41 18.68 13.33
N GLU A 149 -17.55 19.17 13.80
CA GLU A 149 -18.51 18.34 14.52
C GLU A 149 -19.08 17.23 13.63
N CYS A 150 -19.42 17.55 12.37
CA CYS A 150 -19.87 16.56 11.39
C CYS A 150 -18.80 15.48 11.16
N PHE A 151 -17.54 15.86 11.05
CA PHE A 151 -16.44 14.92 10.92
C PHE A 151 -16.33 13.99 12.15
N ASP A 152 -16.41 14.55 13.34
CA ASP A 152 -16.31 13.76 14.56
C ASP A 152 -17.50 12.79 14.72
N LEU A 153 -18.71 13.20 14.35
CA LEU A 153 -19.87 12.32 14.31
C LEU A 153 -19.70 11.20 13.28
N LEU A 154 -19.27 11.53 12.07
CA LEU A 154 -19.02 10.57 11.00
C LEU A 154 -17.92 9.57 11.39
N TYR A 155 -16.80 10.05 11.92
CA TYR A 155 -15.69 9.23 12.36
C TYR A 155 -16.09 8.30 13.51
N ASN A 156 -16.75 8.82 14.54
CA ASN A 156 -17.18 8.04 15.70
C ASN A 156 -18.24 6.99 15.33
N PHE A 157 -19.16 7.35 14.42
CA PHE A 157 -20.13 6.38 13.89
C PHE A 157 -19.41 5.27 13.13
N TRP A 158 -18.51 5.61 12.21
CA TRP A 158 -17.74 4.63 11.43
C TRP A 158 -16.93 3.69 12.33
N VAL A 159 -16.21 4.21 13.34
CA VAL A 159 -15.40 3.39 14.26
C VAL A 159 -16.26 2.36 14.98
N LYS A 160 -17.45 2.75 15.46
CA LYS A 160 -18.36 1.84 16.16
C LYS A 160 -19.04 0.85 15.20
N TYR A 161 -19.50 1.34 14.04
CA TYR A 161 -20.29 0.52 13.12
C TYR A 161 -19.43 -0.53 12.39
N ARG A 162 -18.16 -0.24 12.08
CA ARG A 162 -17.25 -1.20 11.45
C ARG A 162 -16.96 -2.45 12.29
N GLU A 163 -17.15 -2.38 13.61
CA GLU A 163 -17.06 -3.55 14.49
C GLU A 163 -18.26 -4.50 14.29
N LEU A 164 -19.39 -3.95 13.86
CA LEU A 164 -20.63 -4.69 13.58
C LEU A 164 -20.69 -5.18 12.14
N ASP A 165 -20.19 -4.37 11.20
CA ASP A 165 -20.17 -4.66 9.76
C ASP A 165 -18.94 -4.04 9.08
N PRO A 166 -17.87 -4.82 8.84
CA PRO A 166 -16.63 -4.33 8.22
C PRO A 166 -16.78 -3.88 6.76
N GLU A 167 -17.84 -4.29 6.04
CA GLU A 167 -18.05 -3.90 4.64
C GLU A 167 -18.20 -2.39 4.45
N ILE A 168 -18.57 -1.67 5.52
CA ILE A 168 -18.66 -0.21 5.51
C ILE A 168 -17.30 0.46 5.17
N ASP A 169 -16.17 -0.20 5.48
CA ASP A 169 -14.83 0.32 5.25
C ASP A 169 -14.53 0.60 3.77
N ARG A 170 -15.21 -0.13 2.86
CA ARG A 170 -14.99 -0.03 1.41
C ARG A 170 -15.15 1.41 0.88
N TYR A 171 -16.08 2.15 1.44
CA TYR A 171 -16.39 3.51 0.97
C TYR A 171 -16.04 4.59 1.99
N VAL A 172 -16.30 4.35 3.26
CA VAL A 172 -16.31 5.40 4.29
C VAL A 172 -14.93 5.99 4.53
N LYS A 173 -13.84 5.22 4.42
CA LYS A 173 -12.48 5.76 4.51
C LYS A 173 -12.20 6.83 3.45
N THR A 174 -12.64 6.57 2.20
CA THR A 174 -12.52 7.55 1.12
C THR A 174 -13.36 8.78 1.41
N TRP A 175 -14.61 8.61 1.89
CA TRP A 175 -15.49 9.74 2.21
C TRP A 175 -15.00 10.56 3.41
N LEU A 176 -14.40 9.93 4.43
CA LEU A 176 -13.76 10.64 5.54
C LEU A 176 -12.60 11.52 5.05
N ARG A 177 -11.75 10.99 4.18
CA ARG A 177 -10.67 11.77 3.58
C ARG A 177 -11.21 12.92 2.72
N ASP A 178 -12.18 12.63 1.85
CA ASP A 178 -12.79 13.63 0.99
C ASP A 178 -13.48 14.73 1.81
N PHE A 179 -14.09 14.39 2.95
CA PHE A 179 -14.69 15.33 3.87
C PHE A 179 -13.67 16.31 4.46
N VAL A 180 -12.53 15.77 4.92
CA VAL A 180 -11.43 16.60 5.45
C VAL A 180 -10.91 17.55 4.38
N ILE A 181 -10.73 17.08 3.14
CA ILE A 181 -10.23 17.87 2.02
C ILE A 181 -11.25 18.92 1.59
N TYR A 182 -12.50 18.51 1.38
CA TYR A 182 -13.58 19.38 0.89
C TYR A 182 -13.85 20.56 1.82
N HIS A 183 -13.88 20.31 3.12
CA HIS A 183 -14.11 21.32 4.14
C HIS A 183 -12.84 22.01 4.66
N ASN A 184 -11.69 21.74 4.04
CA ASN A 184 -10.38 22.31 4.43
C ASN A 184 -10.07 22.14 5.93
N LEU A 185 -10.33 20.94 6.48
CA LEU A 185 -10.05 20.62 7.86
C LEU A 185 -8.56 20.28 8.05
N SER A 186 -8.11 20.08 9.30
CA SER A 186 -6.72 19.74 9.59
C SER A 186 -6.29 18.41 8.94
N PRO A 187 -5.16 18.34 8.22
CA PRO A 187 -4.64 17.10 7.65
C PRO A 187 -4.36 15.99 8.69
N ALA A 188 -4.08 16.37 9.94
CA ALA A 188 -3.86 15.42 11.04
C ALA A 188 -5.08 14.51 11.31
N LEU A 189 -6.28 14.91 10.89
CA LEU A 189 -7.46 14.08 10.99
C LEU A 189 -7.37 12.83 10.09
N ILE A 190 -6.67 12.91 8.96
CA ILE A 190 -6.49 11.80 8.02
C ILE A 190 -5.65 10.68 8.67
N GLU A 191 -4.66 11.03 9.47
CA GLU A 191 -3.80 10.07 10.17
C GLU A 191 -4.56 9.18 11.18
N ARG A 192 -5.78 9.59 11.59
CA ARG A 192 -6.62 8.80 12.49
C ARG A 192 -7.18 7.52 11.85
N PHE A 193 -7.25 7.45 10.53
CA PHE A 193 -7.89 6.35 9.80
C PHE A 193 -7.12 5.85 8.57
N GLU A 194 -6.09 6.57 8.10
CA GLU A 194 -5.21 6.15 7.00
C GLU A 194 -3.78 5.96 7.50
N ASP A 195 -3.11 4.93 6.97
CA ASP A 195 -1.67 4.72 7.18
C ASP A 195 -0.86 5.61 6.22
N THR A 196 -0.44 6.77 6.71
CA THR A 196 0.38 7.72 5.95
C THR A 196 1.87 7.39 6.01
N SER A 197 2.28 6.31 6.68
CA SER A 197 3.69 5.97 6.93
C SER A 197 4.51 5.75 5.65
N PHE A 198 3.88 5.27 4.57
CA PHE A 198 4.55 5.13 3.28
C PHE A 198 4.88 6.49 2.67
N GLU A 199 3.95 7.44 2.68
CA GLU A 199 4.17 8.79 2.16
C GLU A 199 5.20 9.56 3.01
N GLN A 200 5.13 9.43 4.33
CA GLN A 200 6.13 10.00 5.25
C GLN A 200 7.52 9.44 4.96
N ALA A 201 7.63 8.12 4.73
CA ALA A 201 8.89 7.51 4.34
C ALA A 201 9.41 8.04 2.99
N LEU A 202 8.54 8.22 1.98
CA LEU A 202 8.90 8.84 0.71
C LEU A 202 9.44 10.26 0.89
N ILE A 203 8.83 11.06 1.76
CA ILE A 203 9.25 12.44 2.05
C ILE A 203 10.65 12.43 2.66
N VAL A 204 10.88 11.62 3.69
CA VAL A 204 12.20 11.51 4.36
C VAL A 204 13.29 11.08 3.37
N VAL A 205 13.03 10.03 2.58
CA VAL A 205 14.01 9.50 1.62
C VAL A 205 14.26 10.50 0.48
N ARG A 206 13.25 11.23 0.01
CA ARG A 206 13.41 12.30 -0.99
C ARG A 206 14.19 13.50 -0.44
N CYS A 207 13.96 13.89 0.80
CA CYS A 207 14.78 14.91 1.47
C CYS A 207 16.24 14.47 1.57
N ALA A 208 16.50 13.20 1.92
CA ALA A 208 17.84 12.63 1.97
C ALA A 208 18.52 12.64 0.59
N GLU A 209 17.80 12.31 -0.50
CA GLU A 209 18.30 12.42 -1.88
C GLU A 209 18.75 13.87 -2.19
N GLY A 210 17.97 14.86 -1.77
CA GLY A 210 18.24 16.28 -2.01
C GLY A 210 19.50 16.79 -1.28
N VAL A 211 19.89 16.20 -0.15
CA VAL A 211 21.08 16.59 0.60
C VAL A 211 22.30 15.72 0.31
N ALA A 212 22.17 14.69 -0.53
CA ALA A 212 23.26 13.78 -0.87
C ALA A 212 24.45 14.53 -1.48
N GLY A 213 25.64 14.33 -0.94
CA GLY A 213 26.89 14.99 -1.36
C GLY A 213 27.06 16.43 -0.89
N THR A 214 26.17 16.95 -0.05
CA THR A 214 26.31 18.25 0.60
C THR A 214 26.75 18.12 2.06
N ALA A 215 27.17 19.20 2.68
CA ALA A 215 27.51 19.22 4.11
C ALA A 215 26.32 18.79 5.00
N ALA A 216 25.08 19.05 4.56
CA ALA A 216 23.86 18.67 5.26
C ALA A 216 23.65 17.15 5.34
N GLN A 217 24.27 16.35 4.48
CA GLN A 217 24.24 14.89 4.57
C GLN A 217 24.75 14.38 5.92
N ASN A 218 25.80 15.00 6.47
CA ASN A 218 26.41 14.55 7.73
C ASN A 218 25.54 14.84 8.95
N THR A 219 24.64 15.80 8.85
CA THR A 219 23.69 16.18 9.91
C THR A 219 22.34 15.50 9.76
N PHE A 220 22.11 14.77 8.65
CA PHE A 220 20.85 14.06 8.41
C PHE A 220 20.72 12.86 9.34
N SER A 221 19.53 12.68 9.92
CA SER A 221 19.25 11.58 10.83
C SER A 221 19.31 10.22 10.11
N LYS A 222 20.38 9.45 10.34
CA LYS A 222 20.51 8.10 9.77
C LYS A 222 19.46 7.14 10.33
N GLU A 223 18.95 7.38 11.53
CA GLU A 223 17.90 6.55 12.12
C GLU A 223 16.56 6.74 11.39
N GLU A 224 16.16 7.99 11.15
CA GLU A 224 14.93 8.29 10.40
C GLU A 224 15.03 7.81 8.96
N LEU A 225 16.17 8.03 8.30
CA LEU A 225 16.42 7.56 6.95
C LEU A 225 16.32 6.04 6.86
N PHE A 226 16.96 5.31 7.77
CA PHE A 226 16.93 3.85 7.77
C PHE A 226 15.52 3.31 7.98
N LYS A 227 14.76 3.85 8.94
CA LYS A 227 13.35 3.49 9.16
C LYS A 227 12.51 3.72 7.90
N ALA A 228 12.70 4.86 7.24
CA ALA A 228 12.00 5.19 6.01
C ALA A 228 12.38 4.24 4.86
N LEU A 229 13.66 3.95 4.66
CA LEU A 229 14.13 2.99 3.67
C LEU A 229 13.59 1.57 3.93
N CYS A 230 13.55 1.13 5.18
CA CYS A 230 12.95 -0.17 5.55
C CYS A 230 11.45 -0.23 5.23
N ARG A 231 10.72 0.87 5.40
CA ARG A 231 9.29 0.95 5.05
C ARG A 231 9.07 0.81 3.53
N LEU A 232 9.97 1.38 2.74
CA LEU A 232 9.90 1.39 1.27
C LEU A 232 10.50 0.13 0.62
N SER A 233 11.30 -0.64 1.34
CA SER A 233 12.00 -1.84 0.84
C SER A 233 11.10 -3.07 0.80
N SER A 234 11.26 -3.91 -0.23
CA SER A 234 10.64 -5.23 -0.28
C SER A 234 11.32 -6.24 0.67
N TYR A 235 12.61 -6.08 0.97
CA TYR A 235 13.35 -6.88 1.94
C TYR A 235 13.29 -6.23 3.32
N ARG A 236 12.91 -6.99 4.34
CA ARG A 236 12.77 -6.52 5.72
C ARG A 236 14.07 -6.73 6.49
N ILE A 237 15.06 -5.89 6.21
CA ILE A 237 16.39 -5.99 6.81
C ILE A 237 16.35 -5.90 8.34
N GLU A 238 15.45 -5.11 8.91
CA GLU A 238 15.26 -4.95 10.35
C GLU A 238 14.84 -6.25 11.06
N LYS A 239 14.31 -7.24 10.34
CA LYS A 239 13.95 -8.56 10.86
C LYS A 239 15.06 -9.59 10.73
N SER A 240 16.17 -9.22 10.11
CA SER A 240 17.35 -10.08 9.99
C SER A 240 17.99 -10.29 11.36
N ARG A 241 18.38 -11.52 11.68
CA ARG A 241 19.11 -11.83 12.92
C ARG A 241 20.40 -11.03 13.05
N PHE A 242 21.12 -10.89 11.94
CA PHE A 242 22.34 -10.09 11.90
C PHE A 242 22.07 -8.61 12.20
N ALA A 243 20.99 -8.04 11.66
CA ALA A 243 20.62 -6.66 11.95
C ALA A 243 20.19 -6.44 13.40
N GLN A 244 19.66 -7.46 14.07
CA GLN A 244 19.32 -7.38 15.49
C GLN A 244 20.58 -7.41 16.38
N GLU A 245 21.63 -8.10 15.97
CA GLU A 245 22.90 -8.17 16.68
C GLU A 245 23.81 -6.95 16.38
N TYR A 246 23.75 -6.42 15.16
CA TYR A 246 24.57 -5.29 14.69
C TYR A 246 23.71 -4.14 14.13
N PRO A 247 22.78 -3.58 14.91
CA PRO A 247 21.80 -2.60 14.42
C PRO A 247 22.43 -1.29 13.93
N GLU A 248 23.47 -0.80 14.62
CA GLU A 248 24.14 0.43 14.25
C GLU A 248 24.96 0.28 12.97
N ASP A 249 25.65 -0.84 12.83
CA ASP A 249 26.49 -1.11 11.66
C ASP A 249 25.65 -1.25 10.39
N ILE A 250 24.55 -2.03 10.45
CA ILE A 250 23.61 -2.18 9.34
C ILE A 250 23.00 -0.84 8.97
N ARG A 251 22.57 -0.05 9.94
CA ARG A 251 21.99 1.28 9.71
C ARG A 251 22.98 2.18 8.98
N GLN A 252 24.21 2.21 9.46
CA GLN A 252 25.25 3.03 8.85
C GLN A 252 25.51 2.63 7.40
N VAL A 253 25.79 1.34 7.14
CA VAL A 253 26.12 0.85 5.79
C VAL A 253 24.94 1.01 4.84
N ALA A 254 23.72 0.71 5.27
CA ALA A 254 22.52 0.87 4.44
C ALA A 254 22.30 2.35 4.03
N CYS A 255 22.47 3.30 4.96
CA CYS A 255 22.37 4.72 4.65
C CYS A 255 23.52 5.20 3.74
N ASP A 256 24.75 4.74 3.98
CA ASP A 256 25.89 5.10 3.16
C ASP A 256 25.75 4.55 1.73
N CYS A 257 25.24 3.32 1.55
CA CYS A 257 24.86 2.77 0.24
C CYS A 257 23.80 3.63 -0.45
N TYR A 258 22.78 4.07 0.27
CA TYR A 258 21.73 4.91 -0.29
C TYR A 258 22.29 6.24 -0.79
N PHE A 259 23.09 6.95 0.01
CA PHE A 259 23.70 8.21 -0.40
C PHE A 259 24.66 8.02 -1.60
N ALA A 260 25.48 6.98 -1.58
CA ALA A 260 26.35 6.66 -2.71
C ALA A 260 25.56 6.39 -4.00
N LEU A 261 24.41 5.71 -3.89
CA LEU A 261 23.52 5.47 -5.01
C LEU A 261 22.87 6.76 -5.52
N CYS A 262 22.43 7.66 -4.64
CA CYS A 262 21.92 8.98 -5.00
C CYS A 262 22.95 9.77 -5.81
N LEU A 263 24.22 9.82 -5.35
CA LEU A 263 25.32 10.49 -6.05
C LEU A 263 25.62 9.84 -7.40
N HIS A 264 25.59 8.52 -7.47
CA HIS A 264 25.77 7.82 -8.75
C HIS A 264 24.66 8.18 -9.75
N CYS A 265 23.40 8.17 -9.31
CA CYS A 265 22.26 8.53 -10.15
C CYS A 265 22.31 9.99 -10.59
N ALA A 266 22.61 10.92 -9.68
CA ALA A 266 22.74 12.34 -10.00
C ALA A 266 23.80 12.63 -11.09
N LYS A 267 24.90 11.87 -11.10
CA LYS A 267 25.96 12.01 -12.10
C LYS A 267 25.64 11.37 -13.45
N ARG A 268 24.82 10.33 -13.50
CA ARG A 268 24.66 9.48 -14.68
C ARG A 268 23.27 9.44 -15.26
N ARG A 269 22.24 9.87 -14.56
CA ARG A 269 20.83 9.80 -14.97
C ARG A 269 20.20 11.19 -15.01
N LYS A 270 19.28 11.39 -15.96
CA LYS A 270 18.47 12.63 -16.04
C LYS A 270 17.39 12.71 -14.94
N LYS A 271 16.96 11.56 -14.41
CA LYS A 271 15.95 11.45 -13.37
C LYS A 271 16.63 11.08 -12.07
N GLY A 272 16.17 11.65 -10.96
CA GLY A 272 16.58 11.28 -9.62
C GLY A 272 16.27 9.81 -9.29
N LEU A 273 16.90 9.31 -8.23
CA LEU A 273 16.72 7.94 -7.78
C LEU A 273 15.27 7.66 -7.39
N MET A 274 14.66 8.57 -6.60
CA MET A 274 13.28 8.43 -6.14
C MET A 274 12.28 8.45 -7.29
N ASP A 275 12.51 9.29 -8.30
CA ASP A 275 11.69 9.31 -9.51
C ASP A 275 11.84 8.04 -10.35
N SER A 276 12.99 7.37 -10.26
CA SER A 276 13.22 6.06 -10.91
C SER A 276 12.50 4.94 -10.17
N TRP A 277 12.50 4.96 -8.84
CA TRP A 277 11.93 3.91 -8.01
C TRP A 277 10.42 3.98 -7.85
N PHE A 278 9.88 5.19 -7.67
CA PHE A 278 8.47 5.39 -7.33
C PHE A 278 7.71 6.23 -8.36
N GLY A 279 8.38 6.65 -9.42
CA GLY A 279 7.83 7.53 -10.44
C GLY A 279 7.86 9.01 -10.04
N SER A 280 7.75 9.86 -11.07
CA SER A 280 7.68 11.31 -10.91
C SER A 280 6.27 11.75 -10.52
N ARG A 281 6.12 13.07 -10.32
CA ARG A 281 4.82 13.69 -10.01
C ARG A 281 3.73 13.24 -10.97
N SER A 282 2.60 12.80 -10.41
CA SER A 282 1.39 12.43 -11.13
C SER A 282 0.23 13.34 -10.75
N VAL A 283 -0.65 13.56 -11.71
CA VAL A 283 -1.90 14.32 -11.54
C VAL A 283 -3.01 13.42 -12.06
N SER A 284 -4.01 13.16 -11.24
CA SER A 284 -5.18 12.36 -11.59
C SER A 284 -6.46 13.11 -11.30
N SER A 285 -7.50 12.93 -12.12
CA SER A 285 -8.83 13.45 -11.79
C SER A 285 -9.29 12.81 -10.48
N HIS A 286 -9.96 13.59 -9.64
CA HIS A 286 -10.55 13.13 -8.39
C HIS A 286 -12.02 13.53 -8.33
N VAL A 287 -12.87 12.61 -7.94
CA VAL A 287 -14.29 12.85 -7.71
C VAL A 287 -14.51 12.82 -6.20
N MET A 288 -15.05 13.92 -5.67
CA MET A 288 -15.38 13.97 -4.24
C MET A 288 -16.58 13.09 -3.92
N PHE A 289 -16.50 12.36 -2.83
CA PHE A 289 -17.53 11.46 -2.33
C PHE A 289 -18.04 10.47 -3.39
N PRO A 290 -17.15 9.70 -4.04
CA PRO A 290 -17.56 8.77 -5.08
C PRO A 290 -18.57 7.76 -4.52
N ALA A 291 -19.62 7.48 -5.27
CA ALA A 291 -20.70 6.58 -4.86
C ALA A 291 -21.49 7.02 -3.61
N ALA A 292 -21.43 8.27 -3.18
CA ALA A 292 -22.27 8.83 -2.13
C ALA A 292 -23.34 9.79 -2.69
N VAL A 293 -24.41 9.99 -1.92
CA VAL A 293 -25.39 11.06 -2.19
C VAL A 293 -24.87 12.34 -1.57
N PHE A 294 -24.24 13.17 -2.39
CA PHE A 294 -23.66 14.45 -1.99
C PHE A 294 -24.18 15.58 -2.89
N CYS A 295 -24.64 16.64 -2.29
CA CYS A 295 -25.17 17.81 -3.00
C CYS A 295 -24.23 19.02 -2.82
N GLU A 296 -23.54 19.36 -3.88
CA GLU A 296 -22.74 20.61 -3.89
C GLU A 296 -23.67 21.83 -3.89
N SER A 297 -23.46 22.75 -2.96
CA SER A 297 -24.21 24.03 -2.90
C SER A 297 -23.81 25.01 -3.99
N GLY A 298 -22.97 24.60 -4.94
CA GLY A 298 -22.39 25.38 -6.03
C GLY A 298 -20.95 24.93 -6.32
N PRO A 299 -20.31 25.46 -7.36
CA PRO A 299 -18.91 25.10 -7.65
C PRO A 299 -18.00 25.50 -6.49
N HIS A 300 -17.21 24.56 -6.02
CA HIS A 300 -16.24 24.80 -4.95
C HIS A 300 -15.22 25.86 -5.41
N SER A 301 -14.81 26.74 -4.52
CA SER A 301 -13.80 27.76 -4.81
C SER A 301 -12.45 27.12 -5.15
N ASP A 302 -11.68 27.76 -6.01
CA ASP A 302 -10.34 27.31 -6.36
C ASP A 302 -9.45 27.24 -5.11
N CYS A 303 -8.85 26.09 -4.87
CA CYS A 303 -8.01 25.86 -3.70
C CYS A 303 -6.92 24.80 -3.95
N LEU A 304 -5.92 24.79 -3.08
CA LEU A 304 -4.91 23.75 -2.99
C LEU A 304 -4.87 23.24 -1.55
N TYR A 305 -5.29 22.01 -1.37
CA TYR A 305 -5.23 21.35 -0.07
C TYR A 305 -4.02 20.40 -0.01
N ARG A 306 -3.12 20.59 0.93
CA ARG A 306 -1.95 19.74 1.15
C ARG A 306 -2.21 18.77 2.29
N VAL A 307 -2.22 17.47 1.96
CA VAL A 307 -2.23 16.41 2.98
C VAL A 307 -0.84 16.33 3.62
N ASN A 308 0.20 16.26 2.77
CA ASN A 308 1.61 16.28 3.13
C ASN A 308 2.44 16.73 1.92
N ASP A 309 3.78 16.70 2.01
CA ASP A 309 4.66 17.10 0.90
C ASP A 309 4.64 16.14 -0.30
N ALA A 310 4.17 14.91 -0.11
CA ALA A 310 4.04 13.93 -1.19
C ALA A 310 2.66 13.90 -1.84
N HIS A 311 1.62 14.40 -1.15
CA HIS A 311 0.24 14.27 -1.57
C HIS A 311 -0.55 15.56 -1.31
N ALA A 312 -1.21 16.06 -2.34
CA ALA A 312 -2.08 17.23 -2.27
C ALA A 312 -3.30 17.07 -3.19
N TYR A 313 -4.30 17.89 -2.99
CA TYR A 313 -5.47 17.99 -3.86
C TYR A 313 -5.64 19.43 -4.32
N SER A 314 -6.08 19.63 -5.55
CA SER A 314 -6.42 20.98 -6.03
C SER A 314 -7.81 21.00 -6.67
N CYS A 315 -8.58 22.03 -6.32
CA CYS A 315 -9.80 22.34 -7.01
C CYS A 315 -9.56 23.51 -7.97
N ARG A 316 -10.01 23.38 -9.21
CA ARG A 316 -10.01 24.45 -10.21
C ARG A 316 -11.31 24.43 -10.99
N ASN A 317 -12.03 25.55 -10.99
CA ASN A 317 -13.34 25.66 -11.63
C ASN A 317 -14.31 24.52 -11.21
N GLY A 318 -14.35 24.19 -9.91
CA GLY A 318 -15.17 23.12 -9.36
C GLY A 318 -14.70 21.69 -9.69
N ARG A 319 -13.56 21.53 -10.37
CA ARG A 319 -13.00 20.20 -10.69
C ARG A 319 -11.82 19.88 -9.80
N TRP A 320 -11.89 18.73 -9.16
CA TRP A 320 -10.84 18.24 -8.26
C TRP A 320 -9.83 17.35 -8.97
N SER A 321 -8.59 17.47 -8.56
CA SER A 321 -7.49 16.63 -9.00
C SER A 321 -6.58 16.27 -7.82
N GLY A 322 -6.16 15.02 -7.77
CA GLY A 322 -5.14 14.53 -6.84
C GLY A 322 -3.75 14.74 -7.42
N LEU A 323 -2.84 15.28 -6.61
CA LEU A 323 -1.45 15.59 -6.95
C LEU A 323 -0.57 14.71 -6.08
N ARG A 324 0.14 13.76 -6.67
CA ARG A 324 1.08 12.90 -5.93
C ARG A 324 2.49 13.07 -6.48
N ASN A 325 3.48 13.06 -5.61
CA ASN A 325 4.89 13.09 -5.98
C ASN A 325 5.45 11.67 -6.21
N TYR A 326 4.58 10.72 -6.51
CA TYR A 326 4.90 9.33 -6.83
C TYR A 326 3.78 8.72 -7.71
N ARG A 327 4.05 7.59 -8.34
CA ARG A 327 3.06 6.84 -9.13
C ARG A 327 2.69 5.51 -8.48
N THR A 328 3.64 4.85 -7.83
CA THR A 328 3.41 3.56 -7.18
C THR A 328 3.65 3.64 -5.68
N ALA A 329 2.74 3.06 -4.90
CA ALA A 329 2.87 2.87 -3.46
C ALA A 329 3.38 1.47 -3.09
N ALA A 330 3.82 0.68 -4.07
CA ALA A 330 4.41 -0.63 -3.82
C ALA A 330 5.83 -0.52 -3.25
N ARG A 331 6.22 -1.50 -2.43
CA ARG A 331 7.58 -1.62 -1.93
C ARG A 331 8.56 -1.86 -3.07
N ASN A 332 9.69 -1.18 -3.05
CA ASN A 332 10.66 -1.24 -4.12
C ASN A 332 11.53 -2.51 -4.05
N VAL A 333 11.58 -3.24 -5.16
CA VAL A 333 12.32 -4.52 -5.27
C VAL A 333 13.84 -4.28 -5.39
N GLU A 334 14.27 -3.25 -6.14
CA GLU A 334 15.70 -2.92 -6.30
C GLU A 334 16.32 -2.49 -4.96
N LEU A 335 15.60 -1.68 -4.18
CA LEU A 335 15.99 -1.34 -2.80
C LEU A 335 16.04 -2.60 -1.91
N GLY A 336 15.07 -3.50 -2.07
CA GLY A 336 15.05 -4.77 -1.33
C GLY A 336 16.25 -5.66 -1.66
N ALA A 337 16.59 -5.80 -2.93
CA ALA A 337 17.75 -6.56 -3.38
C ALA A 337 19.07 -5.92 -2.89
N MET A 338 19.17 -4.59 -2.91
CA MET A 338 20.30 -3.86 -2.32
C MET A 338 20.48 -4.20 -0.83
N PHE A 339 19.40 -4.11 -0.05
CA PHE A 339 19.45 -4.42 1.39
C PHE A 339 19.79 -5.88 1.68
N ALA A 340 19.24 -6.82 0.92
CA ALA A 340 19.58 -8.24 1.05
C ALA A 340 21.06 -8.50 0.75
N THR A 341 21.64 -7.78 -0.22
CA THR A 341 23.06 -7.88 -0.56
C THR A 341 23.93 -7.25 0.52
N VAL A 342 23.54 -6.09 1.08
CA VAL A 342 24.23 -5.48 2.23
C VAL A 342 24.28 -6.46 3.40
N ASP A 343 23.14 -7.02 3.80
CA ASP A 343 23.06 -8.02 4.89
C ASP A 343 23.97 -9.24 4.60
N ARG A 344 23.92 -9.77 3.36
CA ARG A 344 24.78 -10.90 2.95
C ARG A 344 26.27 -10.59 3.04
N LEU A 345 26.71 -9.47 2.48
CA LEU A 345 28.13 -9.13 2.42
C LEU A 345 28.70 -8.75 3.81
N MET A 346 27.91 -8.06 4.64
CA MET A 346 28.30 -7.78 6.01
C MET A 346 28.45 -9.05 6.85
N ARG A 347 27.56 -10.05 6.69
CA ARG A 347 27.71 -11.37 7.31
C ARG A 347 29.00 -12.07 6.89
N LEU A 348 29.31 -12.05 5.60
CA LEU A 348 30.53 -12.65 5.07
C LEU A 348 31.79 -11.96 5.64
N SER A 349 31.78 -10.64 5.76
CA SER A 349 32.95 -9.89 6.28
C SER A 349 33.24 -10.14 7.76
N VAL A 350 32.23 -10.51 8.55
CA VAL A 350 32.36 -10.83 9.99
C VAL A 350 32.47 -12.34 10.25
N GLY A 351 32.30 -13.19 9.21
CA GLY A 351 32.26 -14.64 9.37
C GLY A 351 31.00 -15.12 10.11
N TYR A 352 29.88 -14.38 9.97
CA TYR A 352 28.62 -14.73 10.63
C TYR A 352 28.01 -16.00 10.02
N GLY A 353 27.57 -16.90 10.88
CA GLY A 353 26.87 -18.12 10.45
C GLY A 353 25.59 -17.80 9.66
N HIS A 354 25.03 -18.76 8.96
CA HIS A 354 23.81 -18.65 8.15
C HIS A 354 23.93 -17.69 6.93
N PRO A 355 24.58 -18.14 5.85
CA PRO A 355 24.70 -17.37 4.62
C PRO A 355 23.33 -17.13 3.99
N LEU A 356 23.14 -15.94 3.42
CA LEU A 356 21.94 -15.58 2.67
C LEU A 356 22.11 -15.93 1.18
N LYS A 357 20.96 -16.17 0.51
CA LYS A 357 20.92 -16.37 -0.94
C LYS A 357 21.45 -15.11 -1.66
N GLU A 358 22.14 -15.32 -2.77
CA GLU A 358 22.57 -14.23 -3.64
C GLU A 358 21.37 -13.64 -4.40
N TYR A 359 21.31 -12.31 -4.46
CA TYR A 359 20.34 -11.58 -5.23
C TYR A 359 21.02 -10.98 -6.47
N GLU A 360 20.38 -11.08 -7.60
CA GLU A 360 20.85 -10.44 -8.80
C GLU A 360 20.73 -8.93 -8.66
N LEU A 361 21.85 -8.23 -8.78
CA LEU A 361 21.93 -6.79 -8.76
C LEU A 361 22.60 -6.27 -10.04
N PRO A 362 22.18 -5.10 -10.53
CA PRO A 362 22.92 -4.39 -11.57
C PRO A 362 24.39 -4.17 -11.15
N LYS A 363 25.33 -4.35 -12.08
CA LYS A 363 26.79 -4.27 -11.79
C LYS A 363 27.21 -2.98 -11.06
N TYR A 364 26.58 -1.85 -11.39
CA TYR A 364 26.88 -0.57 -10.73
C TYR A 364 26.45 -0.57 -9.27
N LEU A 365 25.29 -1.16 -8.96
CA LEU A 365 24.75 -1.22 -7.62
C LEU A 365 25.56 -2.18 -6.73
N HIS A 366 25.96 -3.34 -7.30
CA HIS A 366 26.86 -4.28 -6.62
C HIS A 366 28.17 -3.61 -6.21
N LYS A 367 28.80 -2.83 -7.12
CA LYS A 367 30.03 -2.09 -6.81
C LYS A 367 29.84 -1.05 -5.69
N ILE A 368 28.69 -0.38 -5.64
CA ILE A 368 28.38 0.59 -4.58
C ILE A 368 28.28 -0.11 -3.23
N VAL A 369 27.55 -1.23 -3.18
CA VAL A 369 27.38 -2.02 -1.96
C VAL A 369 28.73 -2.58 -1.50
N ASP A 370 29.52 -3.18 -2.40
CA ASP A 370 30.85 -3.69 -2.07
C ASP A 370 31.78 -2.60 -1.49
N ALA A 371 31.80 -1.42 -2.11
CA ALA A 371 32.61 -0.30 -1.62
C ALA A 371 32.19 0.16 -0.21
N SER A 372 30.87 0.25 0.04
CA SER A 372 30.36 0.68 1.35
C SER A 372 30.64 -0.35 2.44
N VAL A 373 30.46 -1.65 2.15
CA VAL A 373 30.76 -2.74 3.08
C VAL A 373 32.26 -2.85 3.35
N SER A 374 33.11 -2.70 2.32
CA SER A 374 34.56 -2.73 2.46
C SER A 374 35.06 -1.54 3.29
N SER A 375 34.52 -0.34 3.11
CA SER A 375 34.84 0.85 3.94
C SER A 375 34.46 0.64 5.39
N TRP A 376 33.29 0.10 5.66
CA TRP A 376 32.85 -0.24 7.02
C TRP A 376 33.76 -1.29 7.66
N SER A 377 34.06 -2.37 6.94
CA SER A 377 34.92 -3.47 7.41
C SER A 377 36.32 -2.95 7.75
N ALA A 378 36.91 -2.10 6.90
CA ALA A 378 38.21 -1.46 7.16
C ALA A 378 38.18 -0.56 8.41
N SER A 379 37.13 0.26 8.56
CA SER A 379 36.97 1.13 9.74
C SER A 379 36.82 0.33 11.03
N ARG A 380 36.12 -0.81 10.97
CA ARG A 380 35.97 -1.73 12.12
C ARG A 380 37.29 -2.37 12.49
N GLN A 381 38.05 -2.87 11.52
CA GLN A 381 39.39 -3.46 11.76
C GLN A 381 40.36 -2.42 12.36
N GLU A 382 40.31 -1.19 11.88
CA GLU A 382 41.14 -0.10 12.44
C GLU A 382 40.72 0.22 13.87
N ALA A 383 39.41 0.26 14.16
CA ALA A 383 38.91 0.47 15.53
C ALA A 383 39.33 -0.69 16.47
N GLU A 384 39.32 -1.92 16.00
CA GLU A 384 39.80 -3.08 16.75
C GLU A 384 41.31 -3.02 17.00
N ARG A 385 42.10 -2.65 15.98
CA ARG A 385 43.54 -2.44 16.13
C ARG A 385 43.87 -1.33 17.16
N ARG A 386 43.09 -0.27 17.18
CA ARG A 386 43.27 0.83 18.18
C ARG A 386 42.90 0.39 19.59
N ARG A 387 42.00 -0.61 19.77
CA ARG A 387 41.64 -1.16 21.08
C ARG A 387 42.73 -2.06 21.64
N VAL A 388 43.57 -2.67 20.80
CA VAL A 388 44.73 -3.46 21.22
C VAL A 388 45.90 -2.48 21.47
N SER A 389 45.83 -1.74 22.54
CA SER A 389 47.01 -0.96 23.02
C SER A 389 47.93 -1.95 23.75
N ILE A 390 49.00 -2.32 23.10
CA ILE A 390 50.08 -3.09 23.76
C ILE A 390 50.83 -2.13 24.68
N ASP A 391 50.67 -2.30 25.98
CA ASP A 391 51.48 -1.55 26.95
C ASP A 391 52.95 -2.01 26.87
N ARG A 392 53.73 -1.27 26.09
CA ARG A 392 55.14 -1.54 25.86
C ARG A 392 55.94 -1.58 27.17
N ALA A 393 55.51 -0.83 28.20
CA ALA A 393 56.17 -0.84 29.52
C ALA A 393 55.93 -2.17 30.27
N GLN A 394 54.72 -2.71 30.18
CA GLN A 394 54.44 -4.05 30.75
C GLN A 394 55.17 -5.16 29.98
N LEU A 395 55.25 -5.08 28.65
CA LEU A 395 56.03 -6.04 27.84
C LEU A 395 57.53 -5.96 28.15
N ALA A 396 58.08 -4.77 28.32
CA ALA A 396 59.48 -4.60 28.76
C ALA A 396 59.72 -5.19 30.16
N GLY A 397 58.75 -4.99 31.07
CA GLY A 397 58.81 -5.56 32.43
C GLY A 397 58.67 -7.12 32.46
N ILE A 398 57.86 -7.69 31.54
CA ILE A 398 57.74 -9.15 31.39
C ILE A 398 59.00 -9.74 30.77
N ARG A 399 59.58 -9.07 29.73
CA ARG A 399 60.86 -9.50 29.12
C ARG A 399 61.99 -9.45 30.09
N SER A 400 62.10 -8.38 30.88
CA SER A 400 63.16 -8.27 31.91
C SER A 400 63.04 -9.35 33.00
N ARG A 401 61.81 -9.61 33.47
CA ARG A 401 61.56 -10.69 34.44
C ARG A 401 61.85 -12.06 33.86
N SER A 402 61.47 -12.32 32.61
CA SER A 402 61.75 -13.56 31.89
C SER A 402 63.27 -13.76 31.69
N ALA A 403 63.98 -12.68 31.35
CA ALA A 403 65.46 -12.73 31.22
C ALA A 403 66.17 -13.07 32.56
N VAL A 404 65.69 -12.45 33.66
CA VAL A 404 66.22 -12.79 35.01
C VAL A 404 65.91 -14.21 35.41
N THR A 405 64.71 -14.70 35.13
CA THR A 405 64.35 -16.10 35.44
C THR A 405 65.15 -17.08 34.59
N ARG A 406 65.38 -16.74 33.32
CA ARG A 406 66.22 -17.54 32.42
C ARG A 406 67.65 -17.58 32.90
N GLU A 407 68.22 -16.45 33.29
CA GLU A 407 69.58 -16.36 33.86
C GLU A 407 69.76 -17.20 35.13
N GLN A 408 68.73 -17.24 35.99
CA GLN A 408 68.72 -18.06 37.20
C GLN A 408 68.62 -19.59 36.96
N LEU A 409 68.12 -20.01 35.80
CA LEU A 409 67.92 -21.41 35.45
C LEU A 409 69.03 -21.97 34.55
N LEU A 410 69.88 -21.11 33.95
CA LEU A 410 70.98 -21.56 33.09
C LEU A 410 72.16 -22.12 33.90
N ILE A 411 72.63 -23.27 33.50
CA ILE A 411 73.86 -23.89 34.00
C ILE A 411 75.04 -23.18 33.32
N GLU A 412 76.24 -23.22 33.96
CA GLU A 412 77.43 -22.51 33.45
C GLU A 412 77.82 -22.81 31.98
N GLU A 413 77.55 -24.00 31.50
CA GLU A 413 77.82 -24.41 30.11
C GLU A 413 76.84 -23.78 29.11
N GLU A 414 75.54 -23.69 29.47
CA GLU A 414 74.52 -23.07 28.65
C GLU A 414 74.66 -21.52 28.63
N ARG A 415 75.25 -20.92 29.64
CA ARG A 415 75.53 -19.45 29.67
C ARG A 415 76.56 -19.01 28.63
N LEU A 416 77.49 -19.88 28.27
CA LEU A 416 78.50 -19.60 27.25
C LEU A 416 77.91 -19.75 25.83
N GLU A 417 77.00 -20.66 25.61
CA GLU A 417 76.32 -20.82 24.33
C GLU A 417 75.30 -19.67 24.06
N ASP A 418 74.53 -19.24 25.08
CA ASP A 418 73.64 -18.12 24.99
C ASP A 418 74.34 -16.75 24.79
N ALA A 419 75.51 -16.58 25.37
CA ALA A 419 76.33 -15.38 25.18
C ALA A 419 76.80 -15.25 23.71
N GLN A 420 77.12 -16.37 23.04
CA GLN A 420 77.47 -16.36 21.62
C GLN A 420 76.28 -16.07 20.71
N LEU A 421 75.09 -16.58 21.04
CA LEU A 421 73.86 -16.33 20.29
C LEU A 421 73.40 -14.86 20.44
N VAL A 422 73.55 -14.26 21.59
CA VAL A 422 73.18 -12.86 21.82
C VAL A 422 74.12 -11.90 21.05
N GLU A 423 75.43 -12.22 20.93
CA GLU A 423 76.35 -11.46 20.12
C GLU A 423 75.99 -11.58 18.61
N GLU A 424 75.56 -12.73 18.11
CA GLU A 424 75.09 -12.89 16.76
C GLU A 424 73.77 -12.16 16.48
N GLU A 425 72.80 -12.17 17.38
CA GLU A 425 71.55 -11.41 17.25
C GLU A 425 71.76 -9.89 17.30
N GLN A 426 72.66 -9.37 18.15
CA GLN A 426 73.03 -7.96 18.17
C GLN A 426 73.69 -7.53 16.88
N PHE A 427 74.55 -8.39 16.28
CA PHE A 427 75.22 -8.10 15.02
C PHE A 427 74.20 -8.05 13.85
N ILE A 428 73.12 -8.85 13.89
CA ILE A 428 72.02 -8.83 12.93
C ILE A 428 71.14 -7.58 13.12
N PHE A 429 70.89 -7.18 14.37
CA PHE A 429 70.06 -6.00 14.69
C PHE A 429 70.72 -4.68 14.29
N ASP A 430 72.00 -4.49 14.61
CA ASP A 430 72.80 -3.33 14.21
C ASP A 430 72.89 -3.20 12.67
N ARG A 431 72.83 -4.33 11.95
CA ARG A 431 72.88 -4.33 10.48
C ARG A 431 71.55 -3.98 9.86
N SER A 432 70.40 -4.20 10.55
CA SER A 432 69.08 -3.83 10.14
C SER A 432 68.76 -2.34 10.39
N ASP A 433 69.27 -1.76 11.48
CA ASP A 433 69.14 -0.32 11.75
C ASP A 433 69.92 0.57 10.76
N HIS A 434 71.05 0.07 10.27
CA HIS A 434 71.85 0.81 9.26
C HIS A 434 71.26 0.79 7.89
N CYS A 435 70.26 -0.08 7.60
CA CYS A 435 69.49 -0.11 6.34
C CYS A 435 68.26 0.78 6.33
N LEU A 436 67.86 1.34 7.46
CA LEU A 436 66.63 2.17 7.57
C LEU A 436 66.86 3.69 7.54
N GLU A 437 68.16 4.15 7.56
CA GLU A 437 68.49 5.60 7.52
C GLU A 437 68.81 6.17 6.13
N GLN A 438 68.63 5.37 5.06
CA GLN A 438 68.84 5.86 3.69
C GLN A 438 67.63 5.64 2.78
N ASN A 439 66.54 6.38 3.05
CA ASN A 439 65.53 6.67 2.04
C ASN A 439 64.97 8.08 2.26
N GLU A 440 65.66 9.05 1.64
CA GLU A 440 65.09 10.35 1.33
C GLU A 440 64.13 10.26 0.12
N PRO A 441 63.18 11.18 -0.03
CA PRO A 441 62.05 11.06 -0.91
C PRO A 441 62.41 11.41 -2.36
N PHE A 442 61.96 10.61 -3.29
CA PHE A 442 62.06 10.91 -4.73
C PHE A 442 60.77 11.59 -5.20
N GLU A 443 60.94 12.80 -5.69
CA GLU A 443 59.95 13.59 -6.42
C GLU A 443 59.69 13.01 -7.83
N ASP A 444 58.45 13.18 -8.19
CA ASP A 444 57.76 13.25 -9.47
C ASP A 444 58.61 13.50 -10.74
N SER A 445 58.47 12.67 -11.76
CA SER A 445 58.35 13.11 -13.13
C SER A 445 57.99 11.99 -14.12
N ALA A 446 56.99 12.30 -14.81
CA ALA A 446 56.37 11.88 -16.05
C ALA A 446 57.15 11.01 -17.07
N LEU A 447 56.28 10.31 -17.85
CA LEU A 447 56.38 9.93 -19.24
C LEU A 447 56.74 8.46 -19.62
N GLY A 448 55.80 7.88 -20.37
CA GLY A 448 56.17 7.02 -21.50
C GLY A 448 55.54 5.63 -21.49
N ASP A 449 54.41 5.51 -22.17
CA ASP A 449 54.04 4.30 -22.94
C ASP A 449 55.12 3.96 -23.98
N PRO A 450 55.31 2.74 -24.46
CA PRO A 450 54.33 2.07 -25.30
C PRO A 450 54.29 0.52 -25.30
N ALA A 451 53.13 0.01 -25.62
CA ALA A 451 52.77 -1.04 -26.58
C ALA A 451 53.62 -2.31 -26.76
N VAL A 452 52.86 -3.36 -27.04
CA VAL A 452 52.97 -4.47 -27.98
C VAL A 452 52.76 -5.86 -27.36
N ALA A 453 51.58 -6.38 -27.70
CA ALA A 453 51.26 -7.61 -28.44
C ALA A 453 51.87 -8.93 -27.90
N ASP A 454 51.21 -10.03 -27.82
CA ASP A 454 50.51 -10.77 -28.87
C ASP A 454 49.89 -12.06 -28.29
N SER A 455 48.73 -12.36 -28.77
CA SER A 455 48.24 -13.63 -29.31
C SER A 455 48.48 -14.95 -28.55
N CYS A 456 47.42 -15.66 -28.25
CA CYS A 456 47.13 -16.94 -28.92
C CYS A 456 45.71 -17.41 -28.69
N LYS A 457 45.07 -17.66 -29.80
CA LYS A 457 43.82 -18.40 -30.03
C LYS A 457 43.94 -19.87 -29.64
N ALA A 458 42.85 -20.45 -29.28
CA ALA A 458 42.40 -21.74 -29.81
C ALA A 458 40.88 -21.87 -29.63
N GLU A 459 40.26 -21.89 -30.75
CA GLU A 459 38.96 -22.47 -31.10
C GLU A 459 38.99 -23.98 -30.90
N VAL A 460 37.82 -24.57 -30.81
CA VAL A 460 37.24 -25.69 -31.58
C VAL A 460 36.03 -26.16 -30.80
N ASP A 461 34.86 -25.93 -31.21
CA ASP A 461 33.99 -26.45 -32.26
C ASP A 461 33.18 -27.70 -31.87
N SER A 462 31.90 -27.52 -32.09
CA SER A 462 30.88 -28.28 -32.83
C SER A 462 30.31 -29.53 -32.19
N SER A 463 29.10 -29.68 -32.25
CA SER A 463 28.04 -30.07 -33.17
C SER A 463 27.00 -30.87 -32.42
N ALA A 464 25.76 -30.53 -32.49
CA ALA A 464 24.71 -30.89 -33.44
C ALA A 464 24.32 -32.38 -33.45
N GLU A 465 23.07 -32.60 -33.28
CA GLU A 465 22.06 -33.34 -34.01
C GLU A 465 20.96 -33.82 -33.10
N SER A 466 19.76 -33.30 -33.22
CA SER A 466 18.64 -33.67 -34.10
C SER A 466 18.15 -35.12 -33.98
N ALA A 467 16.90 -35.26 -33.65
CA ALA A 467 15.82 -36.02 -34.31
C ALA A 467 14.74 -36.36 -33.30
N SER A 468 13.60 -35.76 -33.45
CA SER A 468 12.39 -36.15 -34.19
C SER A 468 11.53 -37.31 -33.60
N VAL A 469 10.28 -36.93 -33.46
CA VAL A 469 9.00 -37.63 -33.80
C VAL A 469 8.45 -38.61 -32.77
N SER A 470 7.33 -38.33 -32.24
CA SER A 470 5.95 -38.52 -32.55
C SER A 470 5.08 -38.83 -31.33
N ALA A 471 4.04 -38.06 -31.27
CA ALA A 471 2.64 -38.36 -30.95
C ALA A 471 2.30 -39.56 -30.04
N SER A 472 1.61 -39.26 -28.98
CA SER A 472 0.22 -39.68 -28.79
C SER A 472 -0.30 -39.23 -27.42
N ASP A 473 -1.46 -38.63 -27.46
CA ASP A 473 -2.44 -38.32 -26.42
C ASP A 473 -2.39 -39.18 -25.15
N VAL A 474 -2.23 -38.53 -24.02
CA VAL A 474 -3.04 -38.84 -22.84
C VAL A 474 -3.23 -37.53 -22.07
N VAL A 475 -4.41 -36.96 -22.15
CA VAL A 475 -4.96 -35.95 -21.27
C VAL A 475 -4.93 -36.48 -19.84
N LYS A 476 -3.98 -36.04 -19.03
CA LYS A 476 -4.06 -36.15 -17.57
C LYS A 476 -4.59 -34.82 -17.04
N THR A 477 -5.85 -34.80 -16.71
CA THR A 477 -6.48 -33.80 -15.85
C THR A 477 -5.68 -33.68 -14.53
N LYS A 478 -4.99 -32.57 -14.37
CA LYS A 478 -4.48 -32.10 -13.07
C LYS A 478 -5.65 -31.64 -12.22
N PRO A 479 -5.60 -31.78 -10.88
CA PRO A 479 -6.62 -31.25 -9.99
C PRO A 479 -6.63 -29.72 -10.08
N MET A 480 -7.83 -29.14 -9.92
CA MET A 480 -8.14 -27.72 -9.90
C MET A 480 -7.21 -26.96 -8.93
N SER A 481 -6.08 -26.49 -9.45
CA SER A 481 -5.25 -25.47 -8.84
C SER A 481 -5.68 -24.13 -9.43
N GLU A 482 -5.80 -23.13 -8.60
CA GLU A 482 -6.12 -21.75 -8.92
C GLU A 482 -5.47 -21.31 -10.24
N LEU A 483 -6.31 -20.88 -11.20
CA LEU A 483 -5.85 -20.32 -12.46
C LEU A 483 -5.10 -18.99 -12.17
N PRO A 484 -4.10 -18.61 -12.97
CA PRO A 484 -3.35 -17.39 -12.76
C PRO A 484 -4.28 -16.17 -12.69
N TYR A 485 -3.95 -15.22 -11.81
CA TYR A 485 -4.67 -13.97 -11.60
C TYR A 485 -6.12 -14.10 -11.13
N GLY A 486 -6.52 -15.24 -10.55
CA GLY A 486 -7.88 -15.47 -10.06
C GLY A 486 -8.93 -15.55 -11.15
N LEU A 487 -8.55 -15.81 -12.40
CA LEU A 487 -9.47 -15.99 -13.51
C LEU A 487 -10.29 -17.28 -13.31
N SER A 488 -11.58 -17.21 -13.61
CA SER A 488 -12.42 -18.40 -13.70
C SER A 488 -12.11 -19.21 -14.97
N PRO A 489 -12.44 -20.50 -15.04
CA PRO A 489 -12.23 -21.31 -16.24
C PRO A 489 -12.90 -20.74 -17.50
N ILE A 490 -14.03 -20.07 -17.34
CA ILE A 490 -14.79 -19.41 -18.42
C ILE A 490 -14.03 -18.17 -18.91
N GLU A 491 -13.61 -17.30 -17.99
CA GLU A 491 -12.83 -16.10 -18.30
C GLU A 491 -11.50 -16.43 -18.95
N PHE A 492 -10.81 -17.45 -18.45
CA PHE A 492 -9.54 -17.92 -19.02
C PHE A 492 -9.71 -18.46 -20.44
N SER A 493 -10.78 -19.25 -20.71
CA SER A 493 -11.06 -19.77 -22.05
C SER A 493 -11.44 -18.66 -23.02
N TYR A 494 -12.21 -17.69 -22.56
CA TYR A 494 -12.61 -16.52 -23.34
C TYR A 494 -11.38 -15.66 -23.72
N LEU A 495 -10.54 -15.32 -22.76
CA LEU A 495 -9.32 -14.55 -22.97
C LEU A 495 -8.34 -15.28 -23.93
N ARG A 496 -8.21 -16.60 -23.77
CA ARG A 496 -7.40 -17.42 -24.67
C ARG A 496 -7.91 -17.41 -26.12
N ALA A 497 -9.25 -17.45 -26.29
CA ALA A 497 -9.86 -17.36 -27.62
C ALA A 497 -9.59 -15.98 -28.26
N MET A 498 -9.65 -14.91 -27.48
CA MET A 498 -9.35 -13.54 -27.93
C MET A 498 -7.88 -13.39 -28.34
N ILE A 499 -6.95 -13.94 -27.54
CA ILE A 499 -5.50 -13.92 -27.85
C ILE A 499 -5.19 -14.69 -29.15
N ALA A 500 -5.94 -15.78 -29.43
CA ALA A 500 -5.76 -16.63 -30.61
C ALA A 500 -6.48 -16.09 -31.87
N ASP A 501 -7.10 -14.92 -31.83
CA ASP A 501 -7.94 -14.33 -32.89
C ASP A 501 -9.08 -15.25 -33.38
N ASN A 502 -9.60 -16.09 -32.51
CA ASN A 502 -10.66 -17.03 -32.83
C ASN A 502 -12.03 -16.48 -32.40
N ALA A 503 -12.59 -15.57 -33.21
CA ALA A 503 -13.84 -14.87 -32.93
C ALA A 503 -15.05 -15.82 -32.75
N ASP A 504 -15.05 -17.00 -33.38
CA ASP A 504 -16.14 -17.99 -33.23
C ASP A 504 -16.08 -18.76 -31.90
N ALA A 505 -14.88 -18.92 -31.33
CA ALA A 505 -14.70 -19.57 -30.02
C ALA A 505 -14.96 -18.60 -28.84
N ALA A 506 -14.96 -17.32 -29.07
CA ALA A 506 -15.27 -16.27 -28.08
C ALA A 506 -16.79 -16.03 -27.94
N ARG A 507 -17.65 -16.66 -28.77
CA ARG A 507 -19.12 -16.59 -28.63
C ARG A 507 -19.55 -17.51 -27.49
N LEU A 508 -19.88 -16.90 -26.36
CA LEU A 508 -20.50 -17.61 -25.23
C LEU A 508 -21.95 -17.98 -25.51
N SER A 509 -22.37 -19.15 -25.02
CA SER A 509 -23.78 -19.55 -25.02
C SER A 509 -24.62 -18.53 -24.26
N GLU A 510 -25.86 -18.32 -24.67
CA GLU A 510 -26.83 -17.27 -24.27
C GLU A 510 -27.11 -17.06 -22.76
N VAL A 511 -26.34 -17.66 -21.85
CA VAL A 511 -26.64 -17.66 -20.41
C VAL A 511 -25.83 -16.62 -19.61
N ASP A 512 -24.67 -16.22 -20.12
CA ASP A 512 -23.82 -15.23 -19.41
C ASP A 512 -23.66 -13.97 -20.27
N SER A 513 -23.94 -12.82 -19.70
CA SER A 513 -23.72 -11.53 -20.38
C SER A 513 -22.23 -11.36 -20.68
N GLN A 514 -21.88 -11.28 -21.96
CA GLN A 514 -20.51 -11.10 -22.46
C GLN A 514 -19.84 -9.88 -21.80
N ASP A 515 -20.58 -8.81 -21.58
CA ASP A 515 -20.10 -7.58 -20.96
C ASP A 515 -19.61 -7.81 -19.52
N LEU A 516 -20.33 -8.64 -18.73
CA LEU A 516 -19.94 -8.95 -17.36
C LEU A 516 -18.65 -9.77 -17.29
N ILE A 517 -18.43 -10.66 -18.27
CA ILE A 517 -17.20 -11.46 -18.33
C ILE A 517 -16.02 -10.58 -18.72
N ILE A 518 -16.19 -9.68 -19.67
CA ILE A 518 -15.17 -8.73 -20.09
C ILE A 518 -14.79 -7.77 -18.95
N ASP A 519 -15.79 -7.24 -18.25
CA ASP A 519 -15.54 -6.37 -17.10
C ASP A 519 -14.78 -7.11 -15.99
N SER A 520 -15.15 -8.35 -15.70
CA SER A 520 -14.45 -9.19 -14.72
C SER A 520 -13.01 -9.52 -15.13
N ILE A 521 -12.77 -9.79 -16.43
CA ILE A 521 -11.41 -10.01 -16.96
C ILE A 521 -10.58 -8.73 -16.83
N ASN A 522 -11.11 -7.59 -17.23
CA ASN A 522 -10.44 -6.31 -17.16
C ASN A 522 -10.11 -5.94 -15.70
N GLU A 523 -11.03 -6.17 -14.74
CA GLU A 523 -10.79 -5.93 -13.32
C GLU A 523 -9.63 -6.80 -12.78
N LYS A 524 -9.61 -8.09 -13.13
CA LYS A 524 -8.59 -9.04 -12.64
C LYS A 524 -7.22 -8.84 -13.29
N LEU A 525 -7.17 -8.42 -14.54
CA LEU A 525 -5.92 -8.15 -15.26
C LEU A 525 -5.41 -6.72 -15.05
N PHE A 526 -6.21 -5.85 -14.47
CA PHE A 526 -5.81 -4.46 -14.22
C PHE A 526 -4.57 -4.34 -13.32
N GLU A 527 -4.41 -5.24 -12.36
CA GLU A 527 -3.20 -5.26 -11.51
C GLU A 527 -1.93 -5.66 -12.29
N LEU A 528 -2.08 -6.43 -13.36
CA LEU A 528 -0.98 -6.88 -14.22
C LEU A 528 -0.59 -5.81 -15.25
N LEU A 529 -1.59 -5.27 -15.96
CA LEU A 529 -1.38 -4.40 -17.13
C LEU A 529 -1.40 -2.91 -16.77
N GLY A 530 -2.05 -2.54 -15.67
CA GLY A 530 -2.27 -1.15 -15.28
C GLY A 530 -3.32 -0.42 -16.12
N ASP A 531 -4.00 -1.14 -17.03
CA ASP A 531 -5.03 -0.64 -17.94
C ASP A 531 -6.02 -1.77 -18.29
N ILE A 532 -7.09 -1.46 -19.04
CA ILE A 532 -8.04 -2.44 -19.54
C ILE A 532 -7.37 -3.31 -20.63
N ALA A 533 -7.60 -4.61 -20.58
CA ALA A 533 -7.10 -5.55 -21.59
C ALA A 533 -7.98 -5.63 -22.84
N ILE A 534 -9.31 -5.51 -22.66
CA ILE A 534 -10.32 -5.64 -23.71
C ILE A 534 -11.15 -4.37 -23.75
N GLU A 535 -11.25 -3.74 -24.91
CA GLU A 535 -12.07 -2.55 -25.17
C GLU A 535 -13.21 -2.89 -26.17
N PHE A 536 -14.29 -2.10 -26.15
CA PHE A 536 -15.35 -2.20 -27.15
C PHE A 536 -15.11 -1.21 -28.28
N VAL A 537 -14.86 -1.74 -29.48
CA VAL A 537 -14.71 -0.94 -30.70
C VAL A 537 -15.90 -1.20 -31.60
N GLU A 538 -16.71 -0.20 -31.88
CA GLU A 538 -17.94 -0.29 -32.68
C GLU A 538 -18.97 -1.32 -32.14
N GLY A 539 -18.94 -1.58 -30.80
CA GLY A 539 -19.84 -2.51 -30.13
C GLY A 539 -19.35 -3.97 -30.12
N GLU A 540 -18.17 -4.25 -30.67
CA GLU A 540 -17.54 -5.56 -30.59
C GLU A 540 -16.32 -5.49 -29.63
N PRO A 541 -16.13 -6.51 -28.78
CA PRO A 541 -14.98 -6.57 -27.89
C PRO A 541 -13.71 -6.90 -28.66
N LYS A 542 -12.66 -6.11 -28.45
CA LYS A 542 -11.34 -6.31 -29.04
C LYS A 542 -10.24 -6.27 -27.98
N LEU A 543 -9.31 -7.20 -28.07
CA LEU A 543 -8.11 -7.18 -27.26
C LEU A 543 -7.20 -6.05 -27.74
N ILE A 544 -6.66 -5.25 -26.80
CA ILE A 544 -5.69 -4.20 -27.12
C ILE A 544 -4.38 -4.87 -27.54
N GLU A 545 -3.95 -4.61 -28.77
CA GLU A 545 -2.80 -5.25 -29.40
C GLU A 545 -1.50 -5.10 -28.59
N ASP A 546 -1.30 -3.95 -27.94
CA ASP A 546 -0.10 -3.64 -27.17
C ASP A 546 0.08 -4.59 -25.95
N TYR A 547 -0.99 -5.20 -25.46
CA TYR A 547 -0.97 -6.13 -24.32
C TYR A 547 -0.99 -7.61 -24.71
N ARG A 548 -1.10 -7.92 -26.00
CA ARG A 548 -1.22 -9.31 -26.50
C ARG A 548 -0.02 -10.17 -26.11
N ASP A 549 1.20 -9.65 -26.27
CA ASP A 549 2.43 -10.40 -25.98
C ASP A 549 2.69 -10.52 -24.49
N ASP A 550 2.33 -9.49 -23.71
CA ASP A 550 2.42 -9.51 -22.26
C ASP A 550 1.46 -10.54 -21.66
N LEU A 551 0.23 -10.64 -22.22
CA LEU A 551 -0.76 -11.63 -21.80
C LEU A 551 -0.37 -13.05 -22.19
N LYS A 552 0.23 -13.29 -23.37
CA LYS A 552 0.78 -14.60 -23.73
C LYS A 552 1.86 -15.06 -22.76
N GLY A 553 2.76 -14.16 -22.40
CA GLY A 553 3.83 -14.46 -21.44
C GLY A 553 3.35 -14.69 -20.01
N ALA A 554 2.32 -13.95 -19.59
CA ALA A 554 1.76 -14.05 -18.23
C ALA A 554 0.88 -15.28 -18.02
N LEU A 555 0.25 -15.77 -19.09
CA LEU A 555 -0.71 -16.90 -19.04
C LEU A 555 -0.10 -18.22 -19.54
N ASP A 556 1.19 -18.25 -19.90
CA ASP A 556 1.90 -19.40 -20.48
C ASP A 556 1.17 -19.97 -21.74
N LEU A 557 0.69 -19.07 -22.65
CA LEU A 557 -0.10 -19.38 -23.83
C LEU A 557 0.72 -19.30 -25.12
#